data_ddc8fded8aad09647c4ece0c46ba65ae
#
_entry.id   ddc8fded8aad09647c4ece0c46ba65ae
#
_cell.length_a   1.000
_cell.length_b   1.000
_cell.length_c   1.000
_cell.angle_alpha   90.00
_cell.angle_beta   90.00
_cell.angle_gamma   90.00
#
_symmetry.space_group_name_H-M   'P 1'
#
loop_
_entity.id
_entity.type
_entity.pdbx_description
1 polymer ?
#
loop_
_entity_poly.entity_id
_entity_poly.type
_entity_poly.pdbx_seq_one_letter_code
_entity_poly.pdbx_strand_id
1 'polypeptide(L)'
;MDGNGRWARQRGRPHSFGHRAGVKAIKRVMYGCEDLGIEVLSVYTFSTENWSRPRAEVRYLMRLFHEAFRRELDEIHERGIRVVVSGRLFELSRSMQRQIEEAEERTAGNRRGTLNVCLNYGGRAELVDAVRSLVASGVPPEEVDEQTLAARLYHPELPDPDLIVRTAGESRISNFLLWQSAYAEIHVTDTLWPDFDIPDLTRAVQDYQSRTRRFGGRPAEEIALVK
;
A
#
# COMPACT_ATOMS: atom_id res chain seq x y z
N MET A 1 -6.82 1.09 -4.13
CA MET A 1 -7.12 0.34 -5.40
C MET A 1 -8.63 0.06 -5.50
N ASP A 2 -9.42 1.10 -5.59
CA ASP A 2 -10.89 0.98 -5.65
C ASP A 2 -11.44 0.94 -7.07
N GLY A 3 -12.67 0.39 -7.21
CA GLY A 3 -13.38 0.39 -8.47
C GLY A 3 -13.43 -0.95 -9.20
N ASN A 4 -12.72 -2.00 -8.74
CA ASN A 4 -12.67 -3.31 -9.41
C ASN A 4 -14.07 -3.89 -9.72
N GLY A 5 -14.98 -3.86 -8.72
CA GLY A 5 -16.35 -4.34 -8.88
C GLY A 5 -17.20 -3.47 -9.81
N ARG A 6 -17.06 -2.12 -9.70
CA ARG A 6 -17.74 -1.17 -10.61
C ARG A 6 -17.28 -1.37 -12.06
N TRP A 7 -15.98 -1.50 -12.27
CA TRP A 7 -15.38 -1.74 -13.57
C TRP A 7 -15.91 -3.02 -14.24
N ALA A 8 -15.99 -4.12 -13.48
CA ALA A 8 -16.54 -5.39 -14.00
C ALA A 8 -18.02 -5.25 -14.35
N ARG A 9 -18.81 -4.61 -13.48
CA ARG A 9 -20.26 -4.40 -13.70
C ARG A 9 -20.55 -3.55 -14.93
N GLN A 10 -19.79 -2.48 -15.17
CA GLN A 10 -19.91 -1.65 -16.38
C GLN A 10 -19.69 -2.46 -17.67
N ARG A 11 -19.00 -3.61 -17.59
CA ARG A 11 -18.69 -4.51 -18.71
C ARG A 11 -19.54 -5.78 -18.72
N GLY A 12 -20.59 -5.84 -17.88
CA GLY A 12 -21.43 -7.03 -17.77
C GLY A 12 -20.68 -8.28 -17.28
N ARG A 13 -19.60 -8.08 -16.50
CA ARG A 13 -18.73 -9.16 -16.01
C ARG A 13 -18.85 -9.35 -14.50
N PRO A 14 -18.58 -10.57 -13.98
CA PRO A 14 -18.56 -10.81 -12.54
C PRO A 14 -17.43 -10.05 -11.85
N HIS A 15 -17.56 -9.77 -10.54
CA HIS A 15 -16.58 -9.05 -9.73
C HIS A 15 -15.15 -9.66 -9.82
N SER A 16 -15.06 -10.99 -9.93
CA SER A 16 -13.81 -11.72 -10.10
C SER A 16 -13.00 -11.28 -11.33
N PHE A 17 -13.69 -10.87 -12.39
CA PHE A 17 -13.04 -10.35 -13.58
C PHE A 17 -12.36 -9.00 -13.31
N GLY A 18 -13.00 -8.13 -12.53
CA GLY A 18 -12.42 -6.86 -12.10
C GLY A 18 -11.21 -7.03 -11.19
N HIS A 19 -11.28 -7.95 -10.23
CA HIS A 19 -10.14 -8.24 -9.35
C HIS A 19 -8.91 -8.75 -10.13
N ARG A 20 -9.11 -9.61 -11.11
CA ARG A 20 -8.03 -10.09 -11.98
C ARG A 20 -7.43 -8.96 -12.83
N ALA A 21 -8.26 -8.06 -13.35
CA ALA A 21 -7.79 -6.87 -14.05
C ALA A 21 -7.03 -5.92 -13.12
N GLY A 22 -7.47 -5.79 -11.86
CA GLY A 22 -6.78 -5.01 -10.82
C GLY A 22 -5.38 -5.52 -10.49
N VAL A 23 -5.16 -6.84 -10.47
CA VAL A 23 -3.80 -7.40 -10.30
C VAL A 23 -2.90 -7.00 -11.47
N LYS A 24 -3.39 -7.04 -12.70
CA LYS A 24 -2.62 -6.56 -13.87
C LYS A 24 -2.29 -5.07 -13.79
N ALA A 25 -3.19 -4.27 -13.22
CA ALA A 25 -2.96 -2.85 -13.01
C ALA A 25 -1.81 -2.58 -12.03
N ILE A 26 -1.65 -3.40 -10.95
CA ILE A 26 -0.50 -3.30 -10.04
C ILE A 26 0.81 -3.35 -10.83
N LYS A 27 0.93 -4.32 -11.73
CA LYS A 27 2.13 -4.53 -12.54
C LYS A 27 2.44 -3.31 -13.43
N ARG A 28 1.43 -2.76 -14.13
CA ARG A 28 1.61 -1.57 -14.96
C ARG A 28 2.05 -0.35 -14.14
N VAL A 29 1.40 -0.14 -12.99
CA VAL A 29 1.73 0.97 -12.08
C VAL A 29 3.13 0.81 -11.50
N MET A 30 3.51 -0.41 -11.11
CA MET A 30 4.87 -0.70 -10.62
C MET A 30 5.94 -0.33 -11.65
N TYR A 31 5.71 -0.62 -12.94
CA TYR A 31 6.64 -0.22 -14.00
C TYR A 31 6.65 1.29 -14.22
N GLY A 32 5.49 1.95 -14.16
CA GLY A 32 5.41 3.40 -14.19
C GLY A 32 6.12 4.07 -13.02
N CYS A 33 6.15 3.44 -11.83
CA CYS A 33 6.93 3.92 -10.69
C CYS A 33 8.44 3.91 -10.99
N GLU A 34 8.95 2.83 -11.62
CA GLU A 34 10.36 2.74 -12.04
C GLU A 34 10.72 3.87 -12.99
N ASP A 35 9.87 4.12 -14.01
CA ASP A 35 10.08 5.18 -15.01
C ASP A 35 10.06 6.60 -14.40
N LEU A 36 9.28 6.80 -13.34
CA LEU A 36 9.10 8.09 -12.64
C LEU A 36 10.05 8.27 -11.45
N GLY A 37 10.93 7.30 -11.17
CA GLY A 37 11.86 7.37 -10.04
C GLY A 37 11.19 7.24 -8.67
N ILE A 38 10.03 6.58 -8.59
CA ILE A 38 9.33 6.30 -7.33
C ILE A 38 9.95 5.05 -6.70
N GLU A 39 10.53 5.21 -5.52
CA GLU A 39 11.29 4.15 -4.84
C GLU A 39 10.41 3.09 -4.18
N VAL A 40 9.24 3.48 -3.64
CA VAL A 40 8.33 2.59 -2.91
C VAL A 40 6.91 2.74 -3.43
N LEU A 41 6.31 1.60 -3.81
CA LEU A 41 4.89 1.49 -4.13
C LEU A 41 4.19 0.63 -3.09
N SER A 42 3.35 1.22 -2.24
CA SER A 42 2.47 0.48 -1.33
C SER A 42 1.08 0.29 -1.95
N VAL A 43 0.61 -0.96 -2.03
CA VAL A 43 -0.68 -1.31 -2.64
C VAL A 43 -1.62 -1.96 -1.63
N TYR A 44 -2.84 -1.42 -1.47
CA TYR A 44 -3.84 -1.94 -0.55
C TYR A 44 -4.66 -3.05 -1.22
N THR A 45 -4.23 -4.31 -1.05
CA THR A 45 -4.79 -5.46 -1.77
C THR A 45 -5.97 -6.11 -1.04
N PHE A 46 -5.86 -6.26 0.29
CA PHE A 46 -6.89 -6.86 1.12
C PHE A 46 -6.84 -6.29 2.53
N SER A 47 -7.91 -5.61 2.94
CA SER A 47 -8.00 -5.06 4.28
C SER A 47 -8.56 -6.07 5.29
N THR A 48 -8.29 -5.82 6.59
CA THR A 48 -8.89 -6.60 7.69
C THR A 48 -10.42 -6.61 7.64
N GLU A 49 -11.05 -5.53 7.16
CA GLU A 49 -12.50 -5.42 7.03
C GLU A 49 -13.06 -6.32 5.90
N ASN A 50 -12.22 -6.70 4.92
CA ASN A 50 -12.66 -7.51 3.78
C ASN A 50 -13.01 -8.96 4.15
N TRP A 51 -12.64 -9.43 5.33
CA TRP A 51 -13.10 -10.73 5.84
C TRP A 51 -14.62 -10.80 6.02
N SER A 52 -15.30 -9.66 6.20
CA SER A 52 -16.76 -9.57 6.27
C SER A 52 -17.48 -9.82 4.94
N ARG A 53 -16.75 -9.87 3.82
CA ARG A 53 -17.30 -10.15 2.50
C ARG A 53 -17.82 -11.58 2.39
N PRO A 54 -18.68 -11.89 1.38
CA PRO A 54 -19.13 -13.25 1.13
C PRO A 54 -17.96 -14.24 1.04
N ARG A 55 -18.05 -15.37 1.74
CA ARG A 55 -16.98 -16.38 1.83
C ARG A 55 -16.44 -16.84 0.47
N ALA A 56 -17.30 -16.87 -0.56
CA ALA A 56 -16.91 -17.24 -1.92
C ALA A 56 -15.95 -16.19 -2.53
N GLU A 57 -16.22 -14.89 -2.30
CA GLU A 57 -15.37 -13.80 -2.76
C GLU A 57 -14.02 -13.83 -2.04
N VAL A 58 -14.00 -13.97 -0.72
CA VAL A 58 -12.76 -14.07 0.07
C VAL A 58 -11.90 -15.25 -0.42
N ARG A 59 -12.48 -16.45 -0.58
CA ARG A 59 -11.75 -17.60 -1.12
C ARG A 59 -11.20 -17.35 -2.52
N TYR A 60 -11.95 -16.65 -3.37
CA TYR A 60 -11.48 -16.28 -4.70
C TYR A 60 -10.28 -15.33 -4.63
N LEU A 61 -10.35 -14.29 -3.79
CA LEU A 61 -9.26 -13.32 -3.61
C LEU A 61 -7.99 -13.99 -3.07
N MET A 62 -8.10 -14.86 -2.06
CA MET A 62 -6.94 -15.59 -1.54
C MET A 62 -6.28 -16.47 -2.62
N ARG A 63 -7.07 -17.15 -3.46
CA ARG A 63 -6.51 -17.90 -4.61
C ARG A 63 -5.84 -16.98 -5.63
N LEU A 64 -6.44 -15.83 -5.92
CA LEU A 64 -5.88 -14.85 -6.84
C LEU A 64 -4.53 -14.32 -6.35
N PHE A 65 -4.38 -14.08 -5.04
CA PHE A 65 -3.10 -13.67 -4.45
C PHE A 65 -2.05 -14.79 -4.55
N HIS A 66 -2.42 -16.03 -4.24
CA HIS A 66 -1.54 -17.19 -4.44
C HIS A 66 -1.05 -17.29 -5.91
N GLU A 67 -1.97 -17.14 -6.86
CA GLU A 67 -1.63 -17.18 -8.29
C GLU A 67 -0.71 -16.03 -8.67
N ALA A 68 -0.97 -14.81 -8.17
CA ALA A 68 -0.20 -13.61 -8.47
C ALA A 68 1.25 -13.74 -7.95
N PHE A 69 1.44 -14.08 -6.68
CA PHE A 69 2.78 -14.28 -6.11
C PHE A 69 3.58 -15.32 -6.92
N ARG A 70 2.97 -16.47 -7.24
CA ARG A 70 3.67 -17.53 -7.98
C ARG A 70 4.03 -17.14 -9.41
N ARG A 71 3.18 -16.35 -10.10
CA ARG A 71 3.37 -16.04 -11.53
C ARG A 71 4.23 -14.83 -11.79
N GLU A 72 4.17 -13.84 -10.88
CA GLU A 72 4.80 -12.55 -11.13
C GLU A 72 6.16 -12.43 -10.41
N LEU A 73 6.48 -13.33 -9.46
CA LEU A 73 7.68 -13.24 -8.62
C LEU A 73 8.98 -13.28 -9.45
N ASP A 74 9.05 -14.17 -10.45
CA ASP A 74 10.24 -14.29 -11.31
C ASP A 74 10.55 -12.97 -12.01
N GLU A 75 9.55 -12.38 -12.65
CA GLU A 75 9.70 -11.12 -13.38
C GLU A 75 9.98 -9.93 -12.44
N ILE A 76 9.34 -9.90 -11.27
CA ILE A 76 9.60 -8.88 -10.24
C ILE A 76 11.06 -8.95 -9.77
N HIS A 77 11.57 -10.16 -9.54
CA HIS A 77 12.94 -10.40 -9.13
C HIS A 77 13.95 -10.01 -10.22
N GLU A 78 13.71 -10.43 -11.48
CA GLU A 78 14.55 -10.08 -12.64
C GLU A 78 14.64 -8.57 -12.85
N ARG A 79 13.58 -7.83 -12.52
CA ARG A 79 13.58 -6.36 -12.57
C ARG A 79 14.29 -5.71 -11.38
N GLY A 80 14.76 -6.48 -10.41
CA GLY A 80 15.44 -5.96 -9.24
C GLY A 80 14.53 -5.24 -8.24
N ILE A 81 13.21 -5.54 -8.24
CA ILE A 81 12.23 -4.97 -7.32
C ILE A 81 12.15 -5.85 -6.06
N ARG A 82 12.29 -5.23 -4.88
CA ARG A 82 12.09 -5.87 -3.59
C ARG A 82 10.59 -5.99 -3.30
N VAL A 83 10.14 -7.16 -2.85
CA VAL A 83 8.77 -7.36 -2.37
C VAL A 83 8.79 -7.41 -0.84
N VAL A 84 7.87 -6.71 -0.21
CA VAL A 84 7.55 -6.83 1.21
C VAL A 84 6.04 -6.90 1.39
N VAL A 85 5.56 -7.55 2.46
CA VAL A 85 4.13 -7.74 2.68
C VAL A 85 3.73 -7.27 4.08
N SER A 86 2.99 -6.18 4.15
CA SER A 86 2.49 -5.60 5.41
C SER A 86 1.11 -6.16 5.76
N GLY A 87 0.92 -6.58 7.02
CA GLY A 87 -0.37 -7.01 7.56
C GLY A 87 -0.26 -8.11 8.60
N ARG A 88 -1.41 -8.60 9.07
CA ARG A 88 -1.49 -9.72 10.01
C ARG A 88 -1.30 -11.05 9.30
N LEU A 89 -0.06 -11.32 8.86
CA LEU A 89 0.29 -12.49 8.05
C LEU A 89 0.09 -13.80 8.82
N PHE A 90 0.23 -13.78 10.16
CA PHE A 90 0.01 -14.93 11.03
C PHE A 90 -1.45 -15.45 11.03
N GLU A 91 -2.42 -14.64 10.60
CA GLU A 91 -3.82 -15.05 10.43
C GLU A 91 -4.10 -15.72 9.08
N LEU A 92 -3.16 -15.64 8.14
CA LEU A 92 -3.28 -16.27 6.83
C LEU A 92 -2.97 -17.78 6.89
N SER A 93 -3.34 -18.50 5.82
CA SER A 93 -3.00 -19.93 5.73
C SER A 93 -1.48 -20.15 5.71
N ARG A 94 -1.01 -21.26 6.29
CA ARG A 94 0.43 -21.62 6.30
C ARG A 94 1.05 -21.65 4.90
N SER A 95 0.27 -22.00 3.89
CA SER A 95 0.75 -22.00 2.49
C SER A 95 0.97 -20.57 1.99
N MET A 96 0.10 -19.63 2.36
CA MET A 96 0.26 -18.20 2.01
C MET A 96 1.47 -17.60 2.74
N GLN A 97 1.61 -17.89 4.05
CA GLN A 97 2.75 -17.41 4.83
C GLN A 97 4.07 -17.84 4.20
N ARG A 98 4.25 -19.14 3.90
CA ARG A 98 5.47 -19.64 3.23
C ARG A 98 5.73 -18.98 1.88
N GLN A 99 4.69 -18.73 1.09
CA GLN A 99 4.83 -18.09 -0.22
C GLN A 99 5.25 -16.62 -0.10
N ILE A 100 4.78 -15.93 0.94
CA ILE A 100 5.20 -14.56 1.25
C ILE A 100 6.67 -14.57 1.71
N GLU A 101 7.04 -15.43 2.65
CA GLU A 101 8.42 -15.61 3.12
C GLU A 101 9.37 -15.86 1.95
N GLU A 102 9.04 -16.81 1.04
CA GLU A 102 9.81 -17.09 -0.17
C GLU A 102 9.97 -15.84 -1.07
N ALA A 103 8.88 -15.05 -1.25
CA ALA A 103 8.93 -13.85 -2.09
C ALA A 103 9.83 -12.77 -1.48
N GLU A 104 9.73 -12.54 -0.17
CA GLU A 104 10.55 -11.57 0.56
C GLU A 104 12.03 -11.98 0.57
N GLU A 105 12.34 -13.22 0.93
CA GLU A 105 13.70 -13.75 0.95
C GLU A 105 14.37 -13.67 -0.44
N ARG A 106 13.66 -14.12 -1.47
CA ARG A 106 14.19 -14.14 -2.84
C ARG A 106 14.48 -12.74 -3.37
N THR A 107 13.69 -11.76 -2.97
CA THR A 107 13.83 -10.37 -3.46
C THR A 107 14.57 -9.44 -2.49
N ALA A 108 15.00 -9.91 -1.33
CA ALA A 108 15.64 -9.11 -0.28
C ALA A 108 16.88 -8.33 -0.77
N GLY A 109 17.62 -8.88 -1.73
CA GLY A 109 18.79 -8.26 -2.34
C GLY A 109 18.50 -7.18 -3.40
N ASN A 110 17.26 -7.05 -3.84
CA ASN A 110 16.87 -6.13 -4.90
C ASN A 110 16.90 -4.66 -4.42
N ARG A 111 17.23 -3.71 -5.36
CA ARG A 111 17.48 -2.29 -5.01
C ARG A 111 16.88 -1.29 -6.00
N ARG A 112 16.21 -1.73 -7.08
CA ARG A 112 15.63 -0.80 -8.08
C ARG A 112 14.33 -0.16 -7.64
N GLY A 113 13.64 -0.76 -6.67
CA GLY A 113 12.40 -0.27 -6.08
C GLY A 113 11.84 -1.28 -5.08
N THR A 114 10.82 -0.87 -4.33
CA THR A 114 10.13 -1.74 -3.37
C THR A 114 8.64 -1.75 -3.65
N LEU A 115 8.07 -2.95 -3.77
CA LEU A 115 6.62 -3.19 -3.80
C LEU A 115 6.18 -3.67 -2.41
N ASN A 116 5.47 -2.81 -1.67
CA ASN A 116 4.83 -3.17 -0.41
C ASN A 116 3.38 -3.60 -0.65
N VAL A 117 3.09 -4.89 -0.45
CA VAL A 117 1.75 -5.47 -0.63
C VAL A 117 1.02 -5.50 0.72
N CYS A 118 0.08 -4.58 0.95
CA CYS A 118 -0.72 -4.56 2.16
C CYS A 118 -1.83 -5.63 2.06
N LEU A 119 -1.61 -6.79 2.71
CA LEU A 119 -2.46 -7.98 2.67
C LEU A 119 -2.90 -8.35 4.10
N ASN A 120 -4.22 -8.51 4.31
CA ASN A 120 -4.80 -8.63 5.66
C ASN A 120 -4.33 -7.47 6.56
N TYR A 121 -4.31 -6.28 5.96
CA TYR A 121 -3.78 -5.07 6.56
C TYR A 121 -4.89 -4.15 7.09
N GLY A 122 -4.60 -3.42 8.13
CA GLY A 122 -5.40 -2.31 8.63
C GLY A 122 -4.57 -1.46 9.59
N GLY A 123 -4.48 -0.15 9.37
CA GLY A 123 -3.62 0.74 10.16
C GLY A 123 -3.96 0.73 11.65
N ARG A 124 -5.25 0.62 12.01
CA ARG A 124 -5.63 0.44 13.43
C ARG A 124 -5.12 -0.87 14.01
N ALA A 125 -5.16 -1.95 13.22
CA ALA A 125 -4.65 -3.26 13.65
C ALA A 125 -3.13 -3.22 13.81
N GLU A 126 -2.42 -2.60 12.86
CA GLU A 126 -0.97 -2.39 12.93
C GLU A 126 -0.55 -1.64 14.18
N LEU A 127 -1.22 -0.51 14.51
CA LEU A 127 -0.96 0.25 15.74
C LEU A 127 -1.19 -0.58 17.01
N VAL A 128 -2.27 -1.36 17.05
CA VAL A 128 -2.53 -2.27 18.19
C VAL A 128 -1.44 -3.33 18.32
N ASP A 129 -0.99 -3.89 17.19
CA ASP A 129 0.06 -4.91 17.18
C ASP A 129 1.43 -4.31 17.57
N ALA A 130 1.73 -3.08 17.14
CA ALA A 130 2.92 -2.34 17.57
C ALA A 130 2.92 -2.09 19.09
N VAL A 131 1.79 -1.62 19.65
CA VAL A 131 1.66 -1.42 21.11
C VAL A 131 1.79 -2.74 21.86
N ARG A 132 1.19 -3.82 21.38
CA ARG A 132 1.35 -5.16 21.99
C ARG A 132 2.81 -5.61 21.99
N SER A 133 3.54 -5.33 20.91
CA SER A 133 4.97 -5.63 20.81
C SER A 133 5.79 -4.84 21.84
N LEU A 134 5.51 -3.55 22.03
CA LEU A 134 6.16 -2.72 23.08
C LEU A 134 5.90 -3.29 24.47
N VAL A 135 4.63 -3.58 24.79
CA VAL A 135 4.24 -4.15 26.09
C VAL A 135 4.90 -5.51 26.33
N ALA A 136 4.91 -6.39 25.32
CA ALA A 136 5.54 -7.71 25.40
C ALA A 136 7.06 -7.64 25.58
N SER A 137 7.71 -6.58 25.06
CA SER A 137 9.14 -6.34 25.22
C SER A 137 9.51 -5.64 26.54
N GLY A 138 8.52 -5.31 27.39
CA GLY A 138 8.72 -4.65 28.67
C GLY A 138 9.24 -3.22 28.58
N VAL A 139 8.95 -2.51 27.49
CA VAL A 139 9.34 -1.11 27.32
C VAL A 139 8.61 -0.25 28.35
N PRO A 140 9.34 0.52 29.20
CA PRO A 140 8.72 1.37 30.22
C PRO A 140 7.86 2.47 29.56
N PRO A 141 6.75 2.91 30.18
CA PRO A 141 5.86 3.93 29.59
C PRO A 141 6.58 5.25 29.22
N GLU A 142 7.60 5.64 30.02
CA GLU A 142 8.42 6.83 29.81
C GLU A 142 9.37 6.76 28.61
N GLU A 143 9.64 5.56 28.10
CA GLU A 143 10.44 5.32 26.89
C GLU A 143 9.57 5.17 25.63
N VAL A 144 8.22 5.21 25.78
CA VAL A 144 7.31 5.14 24.64
C VAL A 144 7.16 6.51 24.04
N ASP A 145 7.72 6.68 22.82
CA ASP A 145 7.60 7.87 21.99
C ASP A 145 7.23 7.50 20.56
N GLU A 146 7.17 8.51 19.66
CA GLU A 146 6.82 8.27 18.25
C GLU A 146 7.83 7.36 17.56
N GLN A 147 9.12 7.43 17.91
CA GLN A 147 10.18 6.64 17.29
C GLN A 147 10.10 5.18 17.71
N THR A 148 9.91 4.93 19.02
CA THR A 148 9.78 3.58 19.57
C THR A 148 8.53 2.88 19.04
N LEU A 149 7.44 3.61 18.86
CA LEU A 149 6.21 3.08 18.24
C LEU A 149 6.40 2.79 16.74
N ALA A 150 6.98 3.76 15.99
CA ALA A 150 7.24 3.59 14.57
C ALA A 150 8.14 2.39 14.28
N ALA A 151 9.15 2.14 15.13
CA ALA A 151 10.06 0.99 15.03
C ALA A 151 9.37 -0.38 15.23
N ARG A 152 8.10 -0.40 15.63
CA ARG A 152 7.29 -1.63 15.82
C ARG A 152 6.19 -1.80 14.78
N LEU A 153 6.09 -0.91 13.80
CA LEU A 153 5.21 -1.09 12.64
C LEU A 153 5.70 -2.26 11.77
N TYR A 154 4.86 -2.72 10.83
CA TYR A 154 5.17 -3.96 10.10
C TYR A 154 6.45 -3.89 9.25
N HIS A 155 6.74 -2.75 8.63
CA HIS A 155 7.98 -2.51 7.87
C HIS A 155 8.54 -1.12 8.21
N PRO A 156 9.15 -0.97 9.41
CA PRO A 156 9.66 0.32 9.89
C PRO A 156 10.83 0.86 9.07
N GLU A 157 11.43 0.02 8.23
CA GLU A 157 12.50 0.43 7.31
C GLU A 157 12.00 1.14 6.04
N LEU A 158 10.69 1.09 5.76
CA LEU A 158 10.12 1.81 4.64
C LEU A 158 9.89 3.28 5.01
N PRO A 159 10.13 4.21 4.08
CA PRO A 159 9.80 5.62 4.31
C PRO A 159 8.28 5.83 4.39
N ASP A 160 7.89 6.88 5.09
CA ASP A 160 6.52 7.35 5.07
C ASP A 160 6.11 7.76 3.65
N PRO A 161 4.87 7.48 3.21
CA PRO A 161 4.44 7.83 1.88
C PRO A 161 4.31 9.35 1.71
N ASP A 162 4.87 9.88 0.62
CA ASP A 162 4.68 11.28 0.24
C ASP A 162 3.31 11.54 -0.39
N LEU A 163 2.78 10.54 -1.11
CA LEU A 163 1.55 10.65 -1.89
C LEU A 163 0.67 9.41 -1.72
N ILE A 164 -0.59 9.63 -1.39
CA ILE A 164 -1.66 8.63 -1.45
C ILE A 164 -2.50 8.90 -2.70
N VAL A 165 -2.60 7.89 -3.58
CA VAL A 165 -3.50 7.93 -4.74
C VAL A 165 -4.73 7.10 -4.44
N ARG A 166 -5.92 7.71 -4.48
CA ARG A 166 -7.20 7.02 -4.32
C ARG A 166 -7.99 7.03 -5.63
N THR A 167 -8.32 5.84 -6.13
CA THR A 167 -9.07 5.65 -7.36
C THR A 167 -10.59 5.60 -7.14
N ALA A 168 -11.36 5.74 -8.22
CA ALA A 168 -12.82 5.58 -8.24
C ALA A 168 -13.59 6.69 -7.51
N GLY A 169 -13.05 7.92 -7.42
CA GLY A 169 -13.72 9.09 -6.87
C GLY A 169 -13.93 9.08 -5.34
N GLU A 170 -13.26 8.19 -4.63
CA GLU A 170 -13.42 8.04 -3.18
C GLU A 170 -12.37 8.89 -2.44
N SER A 171 -12.80 9.76 -1.52
CA SER A 171 -11.95 10.75 -0.82
C SER A 171 -11.67 10.41 0.65
N ARG A 172 -11.44 9.14 0.98
CA ARG A 172 -11.12 8.67 2.33
C ARG A 172 -9.95 7.70 2.30
N ILE A 173 -9.15 7.60 3.36
CA ILE A 173 -7.98 6.70 3.44
C ILE A 173 -8.33 5.27 3.86
N SER A 174 -9.52 5.05 4.43
CA SER A 174 -10.07 3.74 4.76
C SER A 174 -9.11 2.82 5.52
N ASN A 175 -8.53 3.31 6.60
CA ASN A 175 -7.65 2.53 7.47
C ASN A 175 -6.32 2.10 6.79
N PHE A 176 -5.89 2.82 5.74
CA PHE A 176 -4.65 2.54 5.01
C PHE A 176 -3.51 3.39 5.53
N LEU A 177 -2.40 2.76 5.97
CA LEU A 177 -1.16 3.39 6.44
C LEU A 177 -1.40 4.60 7.37
N LEU A 178 -2.25 4.44 8.41
CA LEU A 178 -2.75 5.56 9.23
C LEU A 178 -1.63 6.37 9.88
N TRP A 179 -0.64 5.71 10.45
CA TRP A 179 0.49 6.35 11.08
C TRP A 179 1.40 7.00 10.03
N GLN A 180 1.79 6.22 9.05
CA GLN A 180 2.75 6.61 8.04
C GLN A 180 2.23 7.74 7.13
N SER A 181 0.92 7.84 6.94
CA SER A 181 0.31 8.85 6.06
C SER A 181 -0.04 10.17 6.72
N ALA A 182 0.44 10.41 7.95
CA ALA A 182 0.13 11.62 8.72
C ALA A 182 0.42 12.92 7.95
N TYR A 183 1.45 12.92 7.09
CA TYR A 183 1.84 14.06 6.28
C TYR A 183 1.80 13.80 4.78
N ALA A 184 1.17 12.70 4.34
CA ALA A 184 1.03 12.37 2.93
C ALA A 184 0.04 13.30 2.24
N GLU A 185 0.38 13.74 1.03
CA GLU A 185 -0.57 14.41 0.14
C GLU A 185 -1.55 13.39 -0.45
N ILE A 186 -2.78 13.81 -0.73
CA ILE A 186 -3.81 12.91 -1.27
C ILE A 186 -4.22 13.39 -2.67
N HIS A 187 -4.12 12.49 -3.63
CA HIS A 187 -4.65 12.65 -4.98
C HIS A 187 -5.84 11.72 -5.20
N VAL A 188 -6.99 12.27 -5.55
CA VAL A 188 -8.22 11.51 -5.84
C VAL A 188 -8.48 11.54 -7.34
N THR A 189 -8.74 10.38 -7.95
CA THR A 189 -9.10 10.28 -9.36
C THR A 189 -10.37 9.44 -9.55
N ASP A 190 -11.20 9.81 -10.51
CA ASP A 190 -12.40 9.06 -10.89
C ASP A 190 -12.08 7.76 -11.65
N THR A 191 -10.85 7.63 -12.17
CA THR A 191 -10.39 6.43 -12.86
C THR A 191 -10.56 5.20 -11.96
N LEU A 192 -11.22 4.16 -12.46
CA LEU A 192 -11.35 2.89 -11.76
C LEU A 192 -10.01 2.14 -11.78
N TRP A 193 -9.62 1.50 -10.67
CA TRP A 193 -8.31 0.86 -10.55
C TRP A 193 -7.89 -0.04 -11.71
N PRO A 194 -8.74 -0.90 -12.31
CA PRO A 194 -8.33 -1.71 -13.46
C PRO A 194 -7.92 -0.91 -14.71
N ASP A 195 -8.41 0.32 -14.84
CA ASP A 195 -8.09 1.23 -15.95
C ASP A 195 -7.01 2.25 -15.57
N PHE A 196 -6.61 2.31 -14.29
CA PHE A 196 -5.54 3.22 -13.83
C PHE A 196 -4.20 2.79 -14.45
N ASP A 197 -3.54 3.73 -15.11
CA ASP A 197 -2.34 3.46 -15.92
C ASP A 197 -1.28 4.55 -15.72
N ILE A 198 -0.14 4.39 -16.41
CA ILE A 198 1.02 5.32 -16.34
C ILE A 198 0.62 6.79 -16.54
N PRO A 199 -0.22 7.17 -17.50
CA PRO A 199 -0.71 8.55 -17.63
C PRO A 199 -1.45 9.06 -16.37
N ASP A 200 -2.23 8.20 -15.68
CA ASP A 200 -2.91 8.58 -14.45
C ASP A 200 -1.91 8.76 -13.30
N LEU A 201 -0.93 7.86 -13.18
CA LEU A 201 0.15 7.96 -12.20
C LEU A 201 0.97 9.24 -12.44
N THR A 202 1.32 9.54 -13.69
CA THR A 202 2.06 10.75 -14.06
C THR A 202 1.30 12.01 -13.65
N ARG A 203 -0.02 12.07 -13.89
CA ARG A 203 -0.87 13.19 -13.43
C ARG A 203 -0.87 13.33 -11.90
N ALA A 204 -0.96 12.22 -11.17
CA ALA A 204 -0.92 12.25 -9.72
C ALA A 204 0.43 12.77 -9.18
N VAL A 205 1.54 12.38 -9.80
CA VAL A 205 2.88 12.87 -9.45
C VAL A 205 3.03 14.36 -9.81
N GLN A 206 2.56 14.80 -10.96
CA GLN A 206 2.57 16.22 -11.35
C GLN A 206 1.74 17.09 -10.42
N ASP A 207 0.54 16.61 -10.01
CA ASP A 207 -0.29 17.27 -9.01
C ASP A 207 0.46 17.42 -7.69
N TYR A 208 1.07 16.34 -7.19
CA TYR A 208 1.93 16.36 -6.00
C TYR A 208 3.07 17.38 -6.13
N GLN A 209 3.83 17.36 -7.23
CA GLN A 209 4.96 18.26 -7.45
C GLN A 209 4.55 19.73 -7.53
N SER A 210 3.31 20.03 -7.92
CA SER A 210 2.79 21.41 -7.98
C SER A 210 2.43 21.99 -6.60
N ARG A 211 2.34 21.15 -5.56
CA ARG A 211 1.95 21.56 -4.21
C ARG A 211 3.16 22.02 -3.39
N THR A 212 2.92 22.97 -2.50
CA THR A 212 3.93 23.42 -1.53
C THR A 212 3.68 22.75 -0.18
N ARG A 213 4.55 21.82 0.23
CA ARG A 213 4.48 21.14 1.53
C ARG A 213 4.98 22.06 2.64
N ARG A 214 4.16 22.32 3.65
CA ARG A 214 4.47 23.29 4.71
C ARG A 214 4.85 22.65 6.06
N PHE A 215 4.51 21.39 6.31
CA PHE A 215 4.75 20.67 7.58
C PHE A 215 4.45 21.51 8.83
N GLY A 216 3.38 22.31 8.80
CA GLY A 216 3.02 23.25 9.87
C GLY A 216 3.82 24.56 9.90
N GLY A 217 4.83 24.75 9.03
CA GLY A 217 5.60 25.98 8.90
C GLY A 217 4.91 27.04 8.05
N ARG A 218 5.32 28.33 8.24
CA ARG A 218 4.90 29.45 7.38
C ARG A 218 5.97 29.72 6.33
N PRO A 219 5.63 30.10 5.08
CA PRO A 219 6.61 30.58 4.12
C PRO A 219 7.37 31.79 4.66
N ALA A 220 8.64 31.91 4.34
CA ALA A 220 9.47 33.03 4.81
C ALA A 220 8.90 34.41 4.43
N GLU A 221 8.18 34.48 3.33
CA GLU A 221 7.49 35.70 2.85
C GLU A 221 6.31 36.12 3.73
N GLU A 222 5.56 35.18 4.30
CA GLU A 222 4.45 35.49 5.25
C GLU A 222 4.98 35.91 6.63
N ILE A 223 6.19 35.47 7.02
CA ILE A 223 6.79 35.86 8.29
C ILE A 223 7.27 37.32 8.24
N ALA A 224 7.63 37.82 7.05
CA ALA A 224 8.09 39.19 6.85
C ALA A 224 6.95 40.25 6.92
N LEU A 225 5.69 39.82 6.72
CA LEU A 225 4.50 40.69 6.75
C LEU A 225 3.91 40.91 8.16
N VAL A 226 4.43 40.23 9.19
CA VAL A 226 3.93 40.30 10.59
C VAL A 226 4.90 41.07 11.49
N LYS A 227 5.91 41.70 10.93
CA LYS A 227 6.75 42.73 11.58
C LYS A 227 6.33 44.11 11.13
#